data_b0b4cf7de3d9bd810534e82d2a55677c
#
_entry.id   b0b4cf7de3d9bd810534e82d2a55677c
#
_cell.length_a   1.000
_cell.length_b   1.000
_cell.length_c   1.000
_cell.angle_alpha   90.00
_cell.angle_beta   90.00
_cell.angle_gamma   90.00
#
_symmetry.space_group_name_H-M   'P 1'
#
loop_
_entity.id
_entity.type
_entity.pdbx_description
1 polymer ?
#
loop_
_entity_poly.entity_id
_entity_poly.type
_entity_poly.pdbx_seq_one_letter_code
_entity_poly.pdbx_strand_id
1 'polypeptide(L)'
;MKKYFVMSDIHSFYDEMITALKLKHFDDANPDHILVVCGDLFDRGPDTNKVFDFVVKLAEEDRLIYVYGNHEELLFDCVDEILNGKRVSSHHISNGTFDTIVQITGMGKYDLSWGFFDRKEFIRKIYPLLDFITEKTCDVAEIDDHVFVHGWIPYDPFSGKVPDNWDTKDADWDAARWYNGMSAWSKGAKLPGKTIVCGHWHTSWGHSHLHLDRKEFPQKNREDWQKSFEIFKDEGIVAVDACTAYSGFCNCYVIER
;
A
#
# COMPACT_ATOMS: atom_id res chain seq x y z
N MET A 1 9.42 23.94 -6.48
CA MET A 1 9.59 22.67 -7.24
C MET A 1 9.00 21.57 -6.39
N LYS A 2 7.93 20.94 -6.88
CA LYS A 2 7.27 19.86 -6.11
C LYS A 2 8.11 18.60 -6.13
N LYS A 3 8.18 17.94 -4.97
CA LYS A 3 8.80 16.62 -4.82
C LYS A 3 7.76 15.62 -4.33
N TYR A 4 7.66 14.51 -5.04
CA TYR A 4 6.76 13.43 -4.70
C TYR A 4 7.56 12.27 -4.14
N PHE A 5 7.23 11.86 -2.92
CA PHE A 5 7.86 10.76 -2.19
C PHE A 5 6.92 9.58 -2.24
N VAL A 6 7.27 8.59 -3.04
CA VAL A 6 6.39 7.45 -3.36
C VAL A 6 6.76 6.24 -2.54
N MET A 7 5.80 5.71 -1.81
CA MET A 7 5.92 4.52 -0.96
C MET A 7 4.73 3.59 -1.20
N SER A 8 4.83 2.36 -0.77
CA SER A 8 3.77 1.36 -0.77
C SER A 8 3.96 0.36 0.35
N ASP A 9 2.91 -0.38 0.71
CA ASP A 9 2.97 -1.51 1.64
C ASP A 9 3.68 -1.15 2.95
N ILE A 10 3.31 0.02 3.49
CA ILE A 10 3.86 0.56 4.74
C ILE A 10 3.41 -0.28 5.93
N HIS A 11 2.17 -0.79 5.88
CA HIS A 11 1.66 -1.76 6.83
C HIS A 11 1.81 -1.35 8.30
N SER A 12 1.49 -0.09 8.62
CA SER A 12 1.58 0.41 10.01
C SER A 12 2.98 0.36 10.65
N PHE A 13 4.05 0.27 9.85
CA PHE A 13 5.44 0.36 10.31
C PHE A 13 5.89 1.82 10.25
N TYR A 14 5.50 2.60 11.26
CA TYR A 14 5.73 4.06 11.31
C TYR A 14 7.21 4.43 11.30
N ASP A 15 8.02 3.78 12.13
CA ASP A 15 9.45 4.13 12.28
C ASP A 15 10.24 3.84 10.99
N GLU A 16 9.91 2.75 10.30
CA GLU A 16 10.49 2.39 8.99
C GLU A 16 10.08 3.39 7.91
N MET A 17 8.79 3.79 7.88
CA MET A 17 8.28 4.82 6.97
C MET A 17 9.02 6.15 7.17
N ILE A 18 9.08 6.64 8.41
CA ILE A 18 9.72 7.92 8.72
C ILE A 18 11.22 7.87 8.45
N THR A 19 11.88 6.73 8.70
CA THR A 19 13.28 6.54 8.38
C THR A 19 13.53 6.64 6.87
N ALA A 20 12.71 5.95 6.06
CA ALA A 20 12.81 6.01 4.60
C ALA A 20 12.57 7.43 4.06
N LEU A 21 11.57 8.14 4.58
CA LEU A 21 11.28 9.53 4.21
C LEU A 21 12.45 10.48 4.56
N LYS A 22 13.02 10.37 5.77
CA LYS A 22 14.17 11.17 6.20
C LYS A 22 15.41 10.91 5.36
N LEU A 23 15.68 9.66 4.99
CA LEU A 23 16.79 9.29 4.10
C LEU A 23 16.67 9.92 2.71
N LYS A 24 15.45 10.24 2.28
CA LYS A 24 15.18 10.95 1.02
C LYS A 24 14.96 12.46 1.20
N HIS A 25 15.25 12.98 2.40
CA HIS A 25 15.12 14.40 2.74
C HIS A 25 13.68 14.94 2.64
N PHE A 26 12.69 14.10 2.97
CA PHE A 26 11.33 14.57 3.18
C PHE A 26 11.28 15.52 4.36
N ASP A 27 10.70 16.69 4.15
CA ASP A 27 10.46 17.69 5.18
C ASP A 27 8.93 17.84 5.32
N ASP A 28 8.41 17.47 6.49
CA ASP A 28 6.97 17.51 6.78
C ASP A 28 6.42 18.93 6.99
N ALA A 29 7.30 19.94 7.05
CA ALA A 29 6.94 21.35 7.05
C ALA A 29 6.98 22.00 5.65
N ASN A 30 7.54 21.33 4.63
CA ASN A 30 7.67 21.88 3.29
C ASN A 30 6.41 21.60 2.45
N PRO A 31 5.63 22.62 2.04
CA PRO A 31 4.40 22.44 1.27
C PRO A 31 4.62 21.85 -0.14
N ASP A 32 5.85 21.90 -0.65
CA ASP A 32 6.20 21.29 -1.94
C ASP A 32 6.52 19.80 -1.85
N HIS A 33 6.61 19.22 -0.64
CA HIS A 33 6.85 17.80 -0.42
C HIS A 33 5.53 17.06 -0.27
N ILE A 34 5.21 16.19 -1.20
CA ILE A 34 3.97 15.43 -1.29
C ILE A 34 4.28 13.96 -1.09
N LEU A 35 3.55 13.29 -0.19
CA LEU A 35 3.60 11.85 -0.03
C LEU A 35 2.62 11.18 -1.01
N VAL A 36 3.11 10.16 -1.73
CA VAL A 36 2.28 9.28 -2.56
C VAL A 36 2.34 7.88 -1.96
N VAL A 37 1.19 7.33 -1.59
CA VAL A 37 1.08 5.96 -1.06
C VAL A 37 0.37 5.09 -2.10
N CYS A 38 1.06 4.08 -2.58
CA CYS A 38 0.51 3.11 -3.53
C CYS A 38 -0.16 1.93 -2.81
N GLY A 39 -1.10 2.21 -1.90
CA GLY A 39 -1.90 1.23 -1.16
C GLY A 39 -1.21 0.57 0.03
N ASP A 40 -1.98 -0.23 0.76
CA ASP A 40 -1.55 -1.05 1.89
C ASP A 40 -0.84 -0.25 3.00
N LEU A 41 -1.51 0.81 3.43
CA LEU A 41 -0.96 1.72 4.44
C LEU A 41 -1.00 1.10 5.84
N PHE A 42 -2.04 0.33 6.13
CA PHE A 42 -2.31 -0.25 7.43
C PHE A 42 -2.03 -1.76 7.48
N ASP A 43 -2.40 -2.40 8.60
CA ASP A 43 -2.24 -3.82 8.89
C ASP A 43 -0.80 -4.24 9.29
N ARG A 44 -0.65 -5.44 9.82
CA ARG A 44 0.61 -6.13 10.18
C ARG A 44 1.46 -5.42 11.24
N GLY A 45 1.68 -4.13 11.10
CA GLY A 45 2.58 -3.37 11.97
C GLY A 45 1.93 -2.86 13.26
N PRO A 46 2.75 -2.37 14.21
CA PRO A 46 2.28 -2.02 15.55
C PRO A 46 1.78 -0.58 15.70
N ASP A 47 1.98 0.28 14.72
CA ASP A 47 1.87 1.73 14.89
C ASP A 47 0.74 2.36 14.05
N THR A 48 -0.41 1.67 13.91
CA THR A 48 -1.53 2.12 13.08
C THR A 48 -1.96 3.56 13.41
N ASN A 49 -2.10 3.90 14.70
CA ASN A 49 -2.50 5.24 15.10
C ASN A 49 -1.48 6.32 14.68
N LYS A 50 -0.18 6.05 14.82
CA LYS A 50 0.85 7.02 14.42
C LYS A 50 0.87 7.25 12.91
N VAL A 51 0.73 6.17 12.13
CA VAL A 51 0.64 6.25 10.67
C VAL A 51 -0.61 7.04 10.27
N PHE A 52 -1.75 6.74 10.88
CA PHE A 52 -3.01 7.42 10.62
C PHE A 52 -2.92 8.93 10.92
N ASP A 53 -2.45 9.31 12.11
CA ASP A 53 -2.26 10.73 12.49
C ASP A 53 -1.33 11.47 11.51
N PHE A 54 -0.27 10.81 11.07
CA PHE A 54 0.70 11.40 10.13
C PHE A 54 0.08 11.67 8.75
N VAL A 55 -0.65 10.68 8.19
CA VAL A 55 -1.24 10.84 6.84
C VAL A 55 -2.46 11.76 6.85
N VAL A 56 -3.23 11.81 7.95
CA VAL A 56 -4.33 12.77 8.11
C VAL A 56 -3.79 14.20 8.06
N LYS A 57 -2.72 14.49 8.81
CA LYS A 57 -2.05 15.80 8.77
C LYS A 57 -1.65 16.20 7.34
N LEU A 58 -1.02 15.28 6.60
CA LEU A 58 -0.62 15.56 5.21
C LEU A 58 -1.82 15.75 4.28
N ALA A 59 -2.91 15.00 4.50
CA ALA A 59 -4.13 15.12 3.72
C ALA A 59 -4.86 16.46 3.96
N GLU A 60 -4.86 16.96 5.20
CA GLU A 60 -5.42 18.28 5.55
C GLU A 60 -4.64 19.43 4.89
N GLU A 61 -3.37 19.21 4.57
CA GLU A 61 -2.48 20.15 3.89
C GLU A 61 -2.44 19.95 2.36
N ASP A 62 -3.31 19.11 1.77
CA ASP A 62 -3.31 18.71 0.35
C ASP A 62 -1.95 18.13 -0.12
N ARG A 63 -1.27 17.40 0.76
CA ARG A 63 0.07 16.84 0.56
C ARG A 63 0.09 15.31 0.57
N LEU A 64 -1.04 14.68 0.39
CA LEU A 64 -1.18 13.23 0.28
C LEU A 64 -1.88 12.87 -1.03
N ILE A 65 -1.30 11.91 -1.74
CA ILE A 65 -1.97 11.14 -2.80
C ILE A 65 -2.03 9.71 -2.31
N TYR A 66 -3.23 9.13 -2.21
CA TYR A 66 -3.40 7.81 -1.64
C TYR A 66 -4.17 6.90 -2.60
N VAL A 67 -3.47 5.89 -3.10
CA VAL A 67 -4.04 4.85 -3.96
C VAL A 67 -4.61 3.74 -3.08
N TYR A 68 -5.78 3.23 -3.44
CA TYR A 68 -6.48 2.18 -2.72
C TYR A 68 -5.80 0.82 -2.93
N GLY A 69 -5.40 0.16 -1.86
CA GLY A 69 -4.81 -1.17 -1.87
C GLY A 69 -5.81 -2.27 -1.48
N ASN A 70 -5.38 -3.51 -1.54
CA ASN A 70 -6.24 -4.64 -1.14
C ASN A 70 -6.39 -4.75 0.39
N HIS A 71 -5.47 -4.24 1.18
CA HIS A 71 -5.61 -4.20 2.64
C HIS A 71 -6.61 -3.15 3.12
N GLU A 72 -6.81 -2.08 2.37
CA GLU A 72 -7.90 -1.14 2.60
C GLU A 72 -9.26 -1.82 2.41
N GLU A 73 -9.42 -2.66 1.37
CA GLU A 73 -10.62 -3.47 1.14
C GLU A 73 -10.84 -4.47 2.28
N LEU A 74 -9.79 -5.22 2.68
CA LEU A 74 -9.87 -6.16 3.80
C LEU A 74 -10.31 -5.52 5.12
N LEU A 75 -9.97 -4.25 5.33
CA LEU A 75 -10.39 -3.52 6.53
C LEU A 75 -11.91 -3.33 6.57
N PHE A 76 -12.51 -2.92 5.45
CA PHE A 76 -13.98 -2.80 5.35
C PHE A 76 -14.66 -4.14 5.57
N ASP A 77 -14.16 -5.21 4.96
CA ASP A 77 -14.72 -6.56 5.10
C ASP A 77 -14.65 -7.05 6.55
N CYS A 78 -13.51 -6.83 7.23
CA CYS A 78 -13.35 -7.21 8.63
C CYS A 78 -14.29 -6.43 9.56
N VAL A 79 -14.47 -5.14 9.33
CA VAL A 79 -15.43 -4.32 10.08
C VAL A 79 -16.86 -4.80 9.84
N ASP A 80 -17.22 -5.18 8.60
CA ASP A 80 -18.53 -5.77 8.28
C ASP A 80 -18.76 -7.09 9.03
N GLU A 81 -17.76 -7.98 9.06
CA GLU A 81 -17.82 -9.22 9.85
C GLU A 81 -18.13 -8.94 11.32
N ILE A 82 -17.40 -8.01 11.95
CA ILE A 82 -17.58 -7.63 13.37
C ILE A 82 -18.97 -7.03 13.60
N LEU A 83 -19.40 -6.08 12.76
CA LEU A 83 -20.68 -5.41 12.90
C LEU A 83 -21.88 -6.33 12.66
N ASN A 84 -21.74 -7.36 11.85
CA ASN A 84 -22.78 -8.36 11.63
C ASN A 84 -22.73 -9.55 12.60
N GLY A 85 -21.88 -9.48 13.63
CA GLY A 85 -21.74 -10.55 14.64
C GLY A 85 -21.18 -11.84 14.05
N LYS A 86 -20.50 -11.76 12.91
CA LYS A 86 -19.77 -12.90 12.33
C LYS A 86 -18.45 -13.10 13.10
N ARG A 87 -17.98 -14.33 13.09
CA ARG A 87 -16.63 -14.59 13.60
C ARG A 87 -15.61 -13.99 12.62
N VAL A 88 -14.67 -13.20 13.14
CA VAL A 88 -13.56 -12.68 12.33
C VAL A 88 -12.81 -13.84 11.65
N SER A 89 -12.68 -13.78 10.35
CA SER A 89 -12.06 -14.83 9.54
C SER A 89 -10.56 -14.95 9.84
N SER A 90 -10.01 -16.16 9.64
CA SER A 90 -8.57 -16.38 9.79
C SER A 90 -7.76 -15.55 8.79
N HIS A 91 -8.37 -15.18 7.67
CA HIS A 91 -7.76 -14.32 6.67
C HIS A 91 -7.44 -12.92 7.23
N HIS A 92 -8.42 -12.27 7.88
CA HIS A 92 -8.21 -10.97 8.50
C HIS A 92 -7.22 -11.03 9.69
N ILE A 93 -7.22 -12.14 10.44
CA ILE A 93 -6.27 -12.33 11.53
C ILE A 93 -4.85 -12.47 11.00
N SER A 94 -4.64 -13.31 9.97
CA SER A 94 -3.30 -13.57 9.40
C SER A 94 -2.72 -12.38 8.65
N ASN A 95 -3.57 -11.53 8.07
CA ASN A 95 -3.16 -10.30 7.39
C ASN A 95 -2.94 -9.10 8.32
N GLY A 96 -3.29 -9.22 9.62
CA GLY A 96 -3.12 -8.15 10.59
C GLY A 96 -4.24 -7.11 10.59
N THR A 97 -5.27 -7.27 9.74
CA THR A 97 -6.42 -6.37 9.62
C THR A 97 -7.19 -6.25 10.93
N PHE A 98 -7.37 -7.40 11.62
CA PHE A 98 -8.01 -7.39 12.93
C PHE A 98 -7.20 -6.61 13.98
N ASP A 99 -5.86 -6.66 13.90
CA ASP A 99 -4.98 -5.91 14.79
C ASP A 99 -5.04 -4.40 14.53
N THR A 100 -5.22 -3.97 13.28
CA THR A 100 -5.52 -2.58 12.92
C THR A 100 -6.77 -2.08 13.62
N ILE A 101 -7.86 -2.85 13.56
CA ILE A 101 -9.13 -2.49 14.23
C ILE A 101 -8.95 -2.40 15.75
N VAL A 102 -8.22 -3.33 16.35
CA VAL A 102 -7.88 -3.32 17.78
C VAL A 102 -7.10 -2.06 18.15
N GLN A 103 -6.09 -1.69 17.37
CA GLN A 103 -5.26 -0.50 17.61
C GLN A 103 -6.08 0.79 17.51
N ILE A 104 -6.89 0.95 16.46
CA ILE A 104 -7.73 2.14 16.24
C ILE A 104 -8.82 2.27 17.29
N THR A 105 -9.49 1.17 17.62
CA THR A 105 -10.61 1.22 18.57
C THR A 105 -10.16 1.21 20.02
N GLY A 106 -8.97 0.69 20.31
CA GLY A 106 -8.49 0.43 21.67
C GLY A 106 -9.33 -0.62 22.41
N MET A 107 -10.12 -1.42 21.68
CA MET A 107 -10.95 -2.47 22.26
C MET A 107 -10.19 -3.79 22.33
N GLY A 108 -10.54 -4.64 23.31
CA GLY A 108 -9.91 -5.93 23.49
C GLY A 108 -10.19 -6.91 22.33
N LYS A 109 -9.17 -7.65 21.87
CA LYS A 109 -9.36 -8.71 20.85
C LYS A 109 -10.47 -9.69 21.21
N TYR A 110 -10.50 -10.11 22.48
CA TYR A 110 -11.53 -11.03 23.00
C TYR A 110 -12.92 -10.42 22.84
N ASP A 111 -13.11 -9.17 23.29
CA ASP A 111 -14.41 -8.51 23.27
C ASP A 111 -14.95 -8.33 21.86
N LEU A 112 -14.10 -7.92 20.91
CA LEU A 112 -14.44 -7.81 19.50
C LEU A 112 -14.77 -9.16 18.87
N SER A 113 -13.99 -10.22 19.18
CA SER A 113 -14.20 -11.55 18.60
C SER A 113 -15.49 -12.23 19.08
N TRP A 114 -15.97 -11.89 20.28
CA TRP A 114 -17.16 -12.51 20.90
C TRP A 114 -18.36 -11.58 20.98
N GLY A 115 -18.28 -10.39 20.43
CA GLY A 115 -19.37 -9.41 20.42
C GLY A 115 -19.64 -8.75 21.79
N PHE A 116 -18.69 -8.77 22.72
CA PHE A 116 -18.82 -8.16 24.05
C PHE A 116 -18.34 -6.72 24.06
N PHE A 117 -18.84 -5.90 23.12
CA PHE A 117 -18.48 -4.49 23.02
C PHE A 117 -19.70 -3.59 22.77
N ASP A 118 -19.57 -2.31 23.12
CA ASP A 118 -20.57 -1.32 22.75
C ASP A 118 -20.45 -0.97 21.27
N ARG A 119 -21.47 -1.34 20.50
CA ARG A 119 -21.51 -1.14 19.04
C ARG A 119 -21.45 0.33 18.65
N LYS A 120 -22.06 1.24 19.41
CA LYS A 120 -22.04 2.66 19.11
C LYS A 120 -20.65 3.23 19.33
N GLU A 121 -19.99 2.80 20.40
CA GLU A 121 -18.63 3.21 20.68
C GLU A 121 -17.65 2.64 19.64
N PHE A 122 -17.80 1.39 19.23
CA PHE A 122 -17.01 0.79 18.15
C PHE A 122 -17.12 1.61 16.87
N ILE A 123 -18.35 1.89 16.42
CA ILE A 123 -18.62 2.70 15.25
C ILE A 123 -17.95 4.08 15.38
N ARG A 124 -18.15 4.77 16.48
CA ARG A 124 -17.57 6.10 16.73
C ARG A 124 -16.03 6.11 16.60
N LYS A 125 -15.38 5.02 16.99
CA LYS A 125 -13.91 4.90 16.97
C LYS A 125 -13.36 4.48 15.62
N ILE A 126 -14.02 3.57 14.91
CA ILE A 126 -13.51 3.04 13.65
C ILE A 126 -13.85 3.92 12.43
N TYR A 127 -14.99 4.59 12.43
CA TYR A 127 -15.47 5.36 11.29
C TYR A 127 -14.53 6.48 10.83
N PRO A 128 -13.80 7.21 11.69
CA PRO A 128 -12.84 8.21 11.22
C PRO A 128 -11.77 7.64 10.27
N LEU A 129 -11.33 6.41 10.49
CA LEU A 129 -10.40 5.72 9.59
C LEU A 129 -11.10 5.30 8.30
N LEU A 130 -12.30 4.72 8.38
CA LEU A 130 -13.06 4.27 7.19
C LEU A 130 -13.45 5.46 6.30
N ASP A 131 -13.93 6.54 6.90
CA ASP A 131 -14.27 7.78 6.19
C ASP A 131 -13.03 8.37 5.50
N PHE A 132 -11.89 8.42 6.21
CA PHE A 132 -10.63 8.87 5.63
C PHE A 132 -10.23 8.05 4.40
N ILE A 133 -10.27 6.72 4.49
CA ILE A 133 -9.97 5.85 3.35
C ILE A 133 -10.94 6.11 2.20
N THR A 134 -12.25 6.16 2.48
CA THR A 134 -13.29 6.39 1.47
C THR A 134 -13.12 7.72 0.73
N GLU A 135 -12.75 8.78 1.46
CA GLU A 135 -12.67 10.13 0.91
C GLU A 135 -11.33 10.44 0.23
N LYS A 136 -10.24 9.80 0.68
CA LYS A 136 -8.88 10.19 0.29
C LYS A 136 -8.22 9.23 -0.69
N THR A 137 -8.82 8.04 -0.94
CA THR A 137 -8.23 7.08 -1.88
C THR A 137 -8.82 7.19 -3.29
N CYS A 138 -8.01 6.75 -4.25
CA CYS A 138 -8.38 6.54 -5.64
C CYS A 138 -7.78 5.23 -6.15
N ASP A 139 -8.34 4.63 -7.20
CA ASP A 139 -7.77 3.41 -7.80
C ASP A 139 -6.46 3.69 -8.54
N VAL A 140 -6.36 4.88 -9.13
CA VAL A 140 -5.20 5.33 -9.90
C VAL A 140 -4.99 6.83 -9.72
N ALA A 141 -3.71 7.23 -9.66
CA ALA A 141 -3.32 8.63 -9.74
C ALA A 141 -2.25 8.82 -10.83
N GLU A 142 -2.20 10.00 -11.43
CA GLU A 142 -1.21 10.33 -12.45
C GLU A 142 -0.48 11.63 -12.13
N ILE A 143 0.82 11.65 -12.36
CA ILE A 143 1.66 12.84 -12.32
C ILE A 143 2.57 12.80 -13.55
N ASP A 144 2.27 13.60 -14.54
CA ASP A 144 2.93 13.67 -15.85
C ASP A 144 3.01 12.29 -16.55
N ASP A 145 4.19 11.69 -16.59
CA ASP A 145 4.48 10.38 -17.19
C ASP A 145 4.44 9.22 -16.19
N HIS A 146 4.14 9.49 -14.92
CA HIS A 146 4.02 8.48 -13.89
C HIS A 146 2.57 8.15 -13.56
N VAL A 147 2.25 6.86 -13.49
CA VAL A 147 0.94 6.31 -13.13
C VAL A 147 1.11 5.50 -11.85
N PHE A 148 0.38 5.85 -10.80
CA PHE A 148 0.46 5.22 -9.48
C PHE A 148 -0.72 4.30 -9.28
N VAL A 149 -0.45 3.04 -8.98
CA VAL A 149 -1.44 1.99 -8.71
C VAL A 149 -0.96 1.13 -7.54
N HIS A 150 -1.84 0.31 -6.98
CA HIS A 150 -1.40 -0.63 -5.95
C HIS A 150 -0.75 -1.88 -6.57
N GLY A 151 -1.52 -2.83 -7.11
CA GLY A 151 -0.98 -4.03 -7.75
C GLY A 151 -0.51 -3.77 -9.18
N TRP A 152 -1.44 -3.52 -10.08
CA TRP A 152 -1.20 -3.12 -11.46
C TRP A 152 -2.40 -2.37 -12.03
N ILE A 153 -2.33 -2.01 -13.31
CA ILE A 153 -3.48 -1.53 -14.09
C ILE A 153 -4.34 -2.71 -14.55
N PRO A 154 -5.65 -2.51 -14.79
CA PRO A 154 -6.50 -3.52 -15.41
C PRO A 154 -5.96 -3.97 -16.78
N TYR A 155 -5.83 -5.27 -16.98
CA TYR A 155 -5.39 -5.87 -18.25
C TYR A 155 -5.96 -7.27 -18.42
N ASP A 156 -6.01 -7.77 -19.64
CA ASP A 156 -6.34 -9.17 -19.92
C ASP A 156 -5.13 -10.09 -19.62
N PRO A 157 -5.17 -10.94 -18.58
CA PRO A 157 -4.04 -11.78 -18.19
C PRO A 157 -3.61 -12.82 -19.25
N PHE A 158 -4.47 -13.13 -20.22
CA PHE A 158 -4.18 -14.10 -21.28
C PHE A 158 -3.44 -13.46 -22.44
N SER A 159 -3.83 -12.26 -22.85
CA SER A 159 -3.25 -11.57 -24.01
C SER A 159 -2.22 -10.50 -23.63
N GLY A 160 -2.16 -10.07 -22.36
CA GLY A 160 -1.36 -8.94 -21.90
C GLY A 160 -1.92 -7.58 -22.34
N LYS A 161 -3.09 -7.56 -23.00
CA LYS A 161 -3.66 -6.32 -23.55
C LYS A 161 -4.29 -5.46 -22.45
N VAL A 162 -3.92 -4.19 -22.41
CA VAL A 162 -4.58 -3.16 -21.58
C VAL A 162 -5.80 -2.64 -22.36
N PRO A 163 -7.01 -2.63 -21.77
CA PRO A 163 -8.20 -2.08 -22.43
C PRO A 163 -8.11 -0.55 -22.53
N ASP A 164 -8.77 0.03 -23.54
CA ASP A 164 -8.74 1.49 -23.76
C ASP A 164 -9.35 2.30 -22.61
N ASN A 165 -10.25 1.68 -21.82
CA ASN A 165 -10.93 2.27 -20.66
C ASN A 165 -10.29 1.86 -19.31
N TRP A 166 -9.04 1.45 -19.31
CA TRP A 166 -8.35 0.94 -18.12
C TRP A 166 -8.35 1.88 -16.92
N ASP A 167 -8.41 3.20 -17.16
CA ASP A 167 -8.39 4.27 -16.16
C ASP A 167 -9.78 4.71 -15.68
N THR A 168 -10.84 4.06 -16.16
CA THR A 168 -12.20 4.38 -15.75
C THR A 168 -12.64 3.60 -14.52
N LYS A 169 -13.71 4.07 -13.86
CA LYS A 169 -14.34 3.37 -12.73
C LYS A 169 -14.96 2.01 -13.10
N ASP A 170 -15.25 1.81 -14.40
CA ASP A 170 -15.85 0.56 -14.90
C ASP A 170 -14.80 -0.50 -15.24
N ALA A 171 -13.51 -0.18 -15.09
CA ALA A 171 -12.43 -1.14 -15.25
C ALA A 171 -12.33 -2.06 -14.03
N ASP A 172 -11.74 -3.25 -14.23
CA ASP A 172 -11.64 -4.28 -13.18
C ASP A 172 -10.52 -3.96 -12.16
N TRP A 173 -10.74 -2.92 -11.36
CA TRP A 173 -9.82 -2.51 -10.31
C TRP A 173 -9.77 -3.51 -9.16
N ASP A 174 -10.84 -4.25 -8.89
CA ASP A 174 -10.88 -5.28 -7.85
C ASP A 174 -9.87 -6.40 -8.13
N ALA A 175 -9.78 -6.86 -9.38
CA ALA A 175 -8.73 -7.80 -9.77
C ALA A 175 -7.34 -7.12 -9.85
N ALA A 176 -7.26 -5.89 -10.35
CA ALA A 176 -6.00 -5.19 -10.61
C ALA A 176 -5.20 -4.93 -9.34
N ARG A 177 -5.85 -4.67 -8.20
CA ARG A 177 -5.20 -4.50 -6.89
C ARG A 177 -4.42 -5.73 -6.44
N TRP A 178 -4.79 -6.92 -6.88
CA TRP A 178 -4.16 -8.19 -6.51
C TRP A 178 -3.10 -8.68 -7.50
N TYR A 179 -2.86 -7.97 -8.58
CA TYR A 179 -1.88 -8.40 -9.57
C TYR A 179 -0.44 -8.19 -9.09
N ASN A 180 0.42 -9.15 -9.44
CA ASN A 180 1.86 -8.92 -9.40
C ASN A 180 2.23 -8.02 -10.59
N GLY A 181 2.47 -6.73 -10.32
CA GLY A 181 2.76 -5.72 -11.33
C GLY A 181 3.99 -6.04 -12.17
N MET A 182 5.06 -6.56 -11.56
CA MET A 182 6.27 -6.96 -12.28
C MET A 182 6.00 -8.13 -13.23
N SER A 183 5.17 -9.11 -12.81
CA SER A 183 4.74 -10.20 -13.70
C SER A 183 3.86 -9.70 -14.84
N ALA A 184 2.90 -8.81 -14.57
CA ALA A 184 2.05 -8.21 -15.58
C ALA A 184 2.85 -7.41 -16.61
N TRP A 185 3.77 -6.56 -16.13
CA TRP A 185 4.70 -5.80 -16.96
C TRP A 185 5.55 -6.69 -17.87
N SER A 186 6.08 -7.80 -17.34
CA SER A 186 6.90 -8.74 -18.12
C SER A 186 6.13 -9.45 -19.22
N LYS A 187 4.80 -9.57 -19.08
CA LYS A 187 3.88 -10.12 -20.09
C LYS A 187 3.41 -9.10 -21.12
N GLY A 188 3.86 -7.85 -21.02
CA GLY A 188 3.54 -6.80 -21.97
C GLY A 188 2.38 -5.89 -21.61
N ALA A 189 1.78 -6.03 -20.44
CA ALA A 189 0.76 -5.10 -19.92
C ALA A 189 1.41 -3.76 -19.56
N LYS A 190 1.59 -2.87 -20.55
CA LYS A 190 2.34 -1.62 -20.44
C LYS A 190 1.53 -0.45 -20.99
N LEU A 191 1.83 0.75 -20.53
CA LEU A 191 1.30 2.00 -21.08
C LEU A 191 2.41 2.70 -21.89
N PRO A 192 2.22 2.93 -23.20
CA PRO A 192 3.23 3.61 -24.01
C PRO A 192 3.56 5.01 -23.48
N GLY A 193 4.85 5.31 -23.28
CA GLY A 193 5.33 6.59 -22.81
C GLY A 193 5.05 6.90 -21.34
N LYS A 194 4.53 5.94 -20.57
CA LYS A 194 4.29 6.08 -19.13
C LYS A 194 5.17 5.12 -18.32
N THR A 195 5.44 5.52 -17.09
CA THR A 195 6.06 4.66 -16.05
C THR A 195 5.01 4.33 -15.01
N ILE A 196 4.69 3.06 -14.82
CA ILE A 196 3.76 2.62 -13.79
C ILE A 196 4.55 2.37 -12.50
N VAL A 197 4.12 3.02 -11.42
CA VAL A 197 4.68 2.86 -10.07
C VAL A 197 3.71 2.02 -9.25
N CYS A 198 4.16 0.89 -8.71
CA CYS A 198 3.30 -0.07 -8.01
C CYS A 198 3.93 -0.65 -6.74
N GLY A 199 3.08 -1.28 -5.92
CA GLY A 199 3.41 -2.05 -4.72
C GLY A 199 2.88 -3.48 -4.76
N HIS A 200 2.22 -3.89 -3.67
CA HIS A 200 1.52 -5.16 -3.46
C HIS A 200 2.42 -6.40 -3.50
N TRP A 201 3.31 -6.49 -4.44
CA TRP A 201 4.22 -7.62 -4.59
C TRP A 201 5.66 -7.19 -4.35
N HIS A 202 6.32 -7.85 -3.41
CA HIS A 202 7.67 -7.47 -2.96
C HIS A 202 8.69 -7.46 -4.11
N THR A 203 9.54 -6.44 -4.11
CA THR A 203 10.53 -6.19 -5.17
C THR A 203 11.55 -7.32 -5.35
N SER A 204 11.80 -8.11 -4.30
CA SER A 204 12.72 -9.25 -4.40
C SER A 204 12.26 -10.31 -5.39
N TRP A 205 10.94 -10.39 -5.68
CA TRP A 205 10.43 -11.23 -6.76
C TRP A 205 10.96 -10.76 -8.13
N GLY A 206 10.87 -9.49 -8.44
CA GLY A 206 11.36 -8.92 -9.69
C GLY A 206 12.87 -9.13 -9.88
N HIS A 207 13.65 -8.87 -8.85
CA HIS A 207 15.08 -9.10 -8.86
C HIS A 207 15.44 -10.57 -9.07
N SER A 208 14.71 -11.51 -8.48
CA SER A 208 15.00 -12.94 -8.58
C SER A 208 14.48 -13.59 -9.85
N HIS A 209 13.35 -13.15 -10.40
CA HIS A 209 12.67 -13.80 -11.52
C HIS A 209 12.88 -13.11 -12.87
N LEU A 210 13.09 -11.79 -12.86
CA LEU A 210 13.23 -11.02 -14.10
C LEU A 210 14.68 -10.59 -14.36
N HIS A 211 15.35 -10.00 -13.37
CA HIS A 211 16.76 -9.61 -13.49
C HIS A 211 17.72 -10.77 -13.23
N LEU A 212 17.30 -11.79 -12.45
CA LEU A 212 18.08 -12.97 -12.06
C LEU A 212 19.40 -12.62 -11.35
N ASP A 213 19.47 -11.47 -10.71
CA ASP A 213 20.67 -10.92 -10.09
C ASP A 213 20.69 -11.11 -8.57
N ARG A 214 19.56 -11.42 -7.95
CA ARG A 214 19.38 -11.56 -6.49
C ARG A 214 18.50 -12.74 -6.14
N LYS A 215 18.52 -13.14 -4.87
CA LYS A 215 17.64 -14.19 -4.34
C LYS A 215 16.34 -13.59 -3.83
N GLU A 216 15.24 -14.23 -4.12
CA GLU A 216 13.99 -14.00 -3.46
C GLU A 216 14.08 -14.50 -2.00
N PHE A 217 13.71 -13.65 -1.03
CA PHE A 217 13.79 -13.94 0.40
C PHE A 217 15.15 -14.53 0.85
N PRO A 218 16.27 -13.82 0.67
CA PRO A 218 17.56 -14.28 1.18
C PRO A 218 17.55 -14.34 2.71
N GLN A 219 18.47 -15.13 3.30
CA GLN A 219 18.57 -15.22 4.76
C GLN A 219 18.93 -13.88 5.40
N LYS A 220 18.25 -13.55 6.51
CA LYS A 220 18.40 -12.32 7.29
C LYS A 220 19.85 -12.10 7.64
N ASN A 221 20.76 -11.93 7.71
CA ASN A 221 22.18 -11.74 8.03
C ASN A 221 23.14 -11.96 6.86
N ARG A 222 22.65 -12.02 5.63
CA ARG A 222 23.50 -12.00 4.45
C ARG A 222 23.67 -10.57 3.94
N GLU A 223 24.81 -10.29 3.32
CA GLU A 223 25.13 -8.99 2.74
C GLU A 223 24.12 -8.56 1.65
N ASP A 224 23.48 -9.52 1.00
CA ASP A 224 22.48 -9.32 -0.05
C ASP A 224 21.04 -9.10 0.48
N TRP A 225 20.82 -9.23 1.81
CA TRP A 225 19.49 -9.15 2.42
C TRP A 225 18.73 -7.88 2.04
N GLN A 226 19.27 -6.71 2.37
CA GLN A 226 18.61 -5.44 2.07
C GLN A 226 18.51 -5.19 0.57
N LYS A 227 19.55 -5.52 -0.19
CA LYS A 227 19.59 -5.34 -1.65
C LYS A 227 18.48 -6.09 -2.37
N SER A 228 18.03 -7.24 -1.85
CA SER A 228 16.95 -8.03 -2.48
C SER A 228 15.60 -7.33 -2.45
N PHE A 229 15.40 -6.41 -1.51
CA PHE A 229 14.14 -5.67 -1.37
C PHE A 229 14.25 -4.19 -1.78
N GLU A 230 15.37 -3.76 -2.38
CA GLU A 230 15.47 -2.44 -2.98
C GLU A 230 14.47 -2.27 -4.12
N ILE A 231 14.17 -1.02 -4.48
CA ILE A 231 13.27 -0.68 -5.59
C ILE A 231 13.64 -1.48 -6.85
N PHE A 232 12.67 -2.20 -7.40
CA PHE A 232 12.80 -2.80 -8.73
C PHE A 232 12.44 -1.74 -9.78
N LYS A 233 13.34 -1.52 -10.74
CA LYS A 233 13.16 -0.51 -11.78
C LYS A 233 13.59 -1.03 -13.14
N ASP A 234 12.74 -0.83 -14.13
CA ASP A 234 13.01 -1.08 -15.54
C ASP A 234 12.21 -0.09 -16.40
N GLU A 235 12.35 -0.16 -17.73
CA GLU A 235 11.61 0.73 -18.65
C GLU A 235 10.09 0.56 -18.50
N GLY A 236 9.42 1.63 -18.07
CA GLY A 236 7.97 1.67 -17.89
C GLY A 236 7.45 1.08 -16.58
N ILE A 237 8.32 0.68 -15.64
CA ILE A 237 7.92 0.20 -14.30
C ILE A 237 8.86 0.67 -13.20
N VAL A 238 8.28 0.98 -12.04
CA VAL A 238 8.96 1.11 -10.74
C VAL A 238 8.12 0.38 -9.71
N ALA A 239 8.61 -0.73 -9.15
CA ALA A 239 7.96 -1.40 -8.02
C ALA A 239 8.66 -1.02 -6.71
N VAL A 240 7.88 -0.67 -5.68
CA VAL A 240 8.41 -0.05 -4.45
C VAL A 240 8.13 -0.86 -3.18
N ASP A 241 7.38 -1.95 -3.21
CA ASP A 241 7.12 -2.78 -2.04
C ASP A 241 8.39 -3.46 -1.53
N ALA A 242 8.89 -3.01 -0.38
CA ALA A 242 10.04 -3.58 0.31
C ALA A 242 9.71 -4.81 1.15
N CYS A 243 8.45 -5.28 1.19
CA CYS A 243 7.98 -6.30 2.13
C CYS A 243 8.30 -5.92 3.59
N THR A 244 7.85 -4.74 4.00
CA THR A 244 8.28 -4.06 5.25
C THR A 244 8.24 -4.95 6.47
N ALA A 245 7.16 -5.73 6.64
CA ALA A 245 7.01 -6.67 7.75
C ALA A 245 8.11 -7.74 7.83
N TYR A 246 8.73 -8.08 6.70
CA TYR A 246 9.81 -9.06 6.62
C TYR A 246 11.18 -8.41 6.53
N SER A 247 11.34 -7.40 5.68
CA SER A 247 12.62 -6.75 5.43
C SER A 247 13.08 -5.83 6.57
N GLY A 248 12.13 -5.20 7.27
CA GLY A 248 12.38 -4.25 8.34
C GLY A 248 12.75 -2.85 7.82
N PHE A 249 12.38 -2.51 6.58
CA PHE A 249 12.50 -1.16 6.03
C PHE A 249 11.45 -0.89 4.96
N CYS A 250 11.22 0.40 4.64
CA CYS A 250 10.39 0.83 3.53
C CYS A 250 11.26 1.38 2.40
N ASN A 251 10.83 1.18 1.16
CA ASN A 251 11.35 1.92 0.02
C ASN A 251 10.67 3.29 -0.11
N CYS A 252 11.43 4.27 -0.60
CA CYS A 252 10.90 5.57 -0.97
C CYS A 252 11.51 6.00 -2.31
N TYR A 253 10.69 6.09 -3.35
CA TYR A 253 11.04 6.58 -4.68
C TYR A 253 10.71 8.06 -4.77
N VAL A 254 11.63 8.89 -5.29
CA VAL A 254 11.45 10.35 -5.35
C VAL A 254 11.33 10.82 -6.79
N ILE A 255 10.31 11.64 -7.06
CA ILE A 255 10.08 12.31 -8.34
C ILE A 255 10.15 13.81 -8.10
N GLU A 256 10.97 14.53 -8.85
CA GLU A 256 11.11 15.99 -8.80
C GLU A 256 10.46 16.63 -10.03
N ARG A 257 9.61 17.66 -9.82
CA ARG A 257 8.88 18.37 -10.89
C ARG A 257 8.86 19.91 -10.68
#